data_0fce56614dc206551893691963c35b60
#
_entry.id   0fce56614dc206551893691963c35b60
#
_cell.length_a   1.000
_cell.length_b   1.000
_cell.length_c   1.000
_cell.angle_alpha   90.00
_cell.angle_beta   90.00
_cell.angle_gamma   90.00
#
_symmetry.space_group_name_H-M   'P 1'
#
loop_
_entity.id
_entity.type
_entity.pdbx_description
1 polymer ?
#
loop_
_entity_poly.entity_id
_entity_poly.type
_entity_poly.pdbx_seq_one_letter_code
_entity_poly.pdbx_strand_id
1 'polypeptide(L)'
;MTFDASLSVPSLHALPFRLGLLDKSPVAPGETAAEALARSVSLTSFADRAGFHRYWLAEHHDTAALACPSPEILIAHLLAHTRRIRIGSGGVMLQHYSPYKVAENFNLLATLAPGRIDLGIGKAPGGLPLSTRALQGGYDPARRPGFAVLAAELDRHLRTRDAPPAGTEDEPDALRATPLPALAAQPFLLGASVESARLAARLGWDFVFAAHINASEADLDQAVEAYRGASGGRAPLLAVPVIVAASREAAAHLASAQARYRVQVGDAPAVNVGSLAQAEAYVRQAGGGAPRHEPRETRIVHGTRAEVLRELDALRRRHGLEEFIVDTPLAEAVPRIASLRLLAGETEHAARGPSPASVTADAEALAR
;
A
#
# COMPACT_ATOMS: atom_id res chain seq x y z
N MET A 1 33.59 7.94 36.19
CA MET A 1 33.21 7.04 35.11
C MET A 1 32.01 7.65 34.41
N THR A 2 32.23 8.40 33.36
CA THR A 2 31.22 9.05 32.55
C THR A 2 30.69 7.98 31.57
N PHE A 3 29.45 7.57 31.74
CA PHE A 3 28.75 6.75 30.75
C PHE A 3 28.51 7.58 29.48
N ASP A 4 29.32 7.34 28.47
CA ASP A 4 29.08 7.86 27.12
C ASP A 4 28.00 7.00 26.48
N ALA A 5 26.76 7.46 26.61
CA ALA A 5 25.58 6.79 26.05
C ALA A 5 25.17 7.41 24.68
N SER A 6 26.14 7.66 23.81
CA SER A 6 25.84 7.90 22.39
C SER A 6 25.70 6.58 21.64
N LEU A 7 24.74 5.75 22.04
CA LEU A 7 24.24 4.69 21.17
C LEU A 7 23.57 5.39 19.98
N SER A 8 24.32 5.57 18.90
CA SER A 8 23.78 6.10 17.64
C SER A 8 22.62 5.21 17.21
N VAL A 9 21.42 5.79 17.12
CA VAL A 9 20.23 5.10 16.66
C VAL A 9 20.52 4.60 15.24
N PRO A 10 20.45 3.26 14.96
CA PRO A 10 20.80 2.76 13.64
C PRO A 10 19.90 3.39 12.59
N SER A 11 20.50 3.90 11.51
CA SER A 11 19.77 4.40 10.36
C SER A 11 18.96 3.26 9.69
N LEU A 12 17.94 3.57 8.89
CA LEU A 12 17.19 2.56 8.16
C LEU A 12 18.08 1.72 7.23
N HIS A 13 19.15 2.29 6.71
CA HIS A 13 20.14 1.60 5.86
C HIS A 13 20.96 0.54 6.60
N ALA A 14 21.05 0.60 7.93
CA ALA A 14 21.78 -0.36 8.75
C ALA A 14 20.91 -1.55 9.19
N LEU A 15 19.62 -1.58 8.86
CA LEU A 15 18.72 -2.68 9.18
C LEU A 15 19.01 -3.90 8.28
N PRO A 16 18.83 -5.14 8.80
CA PRO A 16 18.99 -6.36 8.00
C PRO A 16 17.81 -6.62 7.05
N PHE A 17 16.89 -5.66 6.89
CA PHE A 17 15.73 -5.69 6.02
C PHE A 17 15.38 -4.26 5.56
N ARG A 18 14.66 -4.18 4.46
CA ARG A 18 14.18 -2.90 3.92
C ARG A 18 12.81 -2.55 4.51
N LEU A 19 12.55 -1.24 4.65
CA LEU A 19 11.25 -0.71 5.03
C LEU A 19 10.68 0.14 3.89
N GLY A 20 9.50 -0.21 3.44
CA GLY A 20 8.64 0.61 2.60
C GLY A 20 7.44 1.13 3.41
N LEU A 21 6.71 2.08 2.86
CA LEU A 21 5.50 2.66 3.46
C LEU A 21 4.30 2.41 2.56
N LEU A 22 3.14 2.15 3.16
CA LEU A 22 1.83 2.16 2.51
C LEU A 22 1.02 3.34 3.05
N ASP A 23 0.72 4.28 2.19
CA ASP A 23 -0.14 5.43 2.50
C ASP A 23 -1.52 5.27 1.86
N LYS A 24 -2.54 5.34 2.70
CA LYS A 24 -3.95 5.36 2.30
C LYS A 24 -4.48 6.79 2.15
N SER A 25 -3.63 7.80 2.35
CA SER A 25 -3.99 9.22 2.39
C SER A 25 -5.21 9.48 3.30
N PRO A 26 -5.16 9.08 4.60
CA PRO A 26 -6.30 9.22 5.48
C PRO A 26 -6.63 10.69 5.72
N VAL A 27 -7.92 11.01 5.74
CA VAL A 27 -8.47 12.32 6.10
C VAL A 27 -8.87 12.27 7.57
N ALA A 28 -8.21 13.04 8.42
CA ALA A 28 -8.51 13.10 9.85
C ALA A 28 -9.81 13.88 10.12
N PRO A 29 -10.45 13.70 11.29
CA PRO A 29 -11.58 14.52 11.68
C PRO A 29 -11.24 16.02 11.63
N GLY A 30 -12.04 16.80 10.91
CA GLY A 30 -11.85 18.24 10.72
C GLY A 30 -10.81 18.63 9.66
N GLU A 31 -10.17 17.67 9.02
CA GLU A 31 -9.21 17.89 7.93
C GLU A 31 -9.92 17.83 6.57
N THR A 32 -9.43 18.60 5.61
CA THR A 32 -9.85 18.52 4.20
C THR A 32 -9.05 17.46 3.44
N ALA A 33 -9.59 16.98 2.32
CA ALA A 33 -8.85 16.08 1.42
C ALA A 33 -7.57 16.74 0.88
N ALA A 34 -7.57 18.05 0.66
CA ALA A 34 -6.39 18.79 0.21
C ALA A 34 -5.26 18.75 1.25
N GLU A 35 -5.56 18.96 2.53
CA GLU A 35 -4.59 18.85 3.62
C GLU A 35 -4.06 17.42 3.78
N ALA A 36 -4.92 16.41 3.66
CA ALA A 36 -4.51 15.00 3.68
C ALA A 36 -3.55 14.68 2.51
N LEU A 37 -3.82 15.16 1.31
CA LEU A 37 -2.94 14.97 0.14
C LEU A 37 -1.62 15.75 0.29
N ALA A 38 -1.64 16.98 0.79
CA ALA A 38 -0.43 17.74 1.12
C ALA A 38 0.44 17.01 2.16
N ARG A 39 -0.19 16.35 3.14
CA ARG A 39 0.51 15.47 4.09
C ARG A 39 1.15 14.28 3.40
N SER A 40 0.48 13.63 2.44
CA SER A 40 1.08 12.53 1.67
C SER A 40 2.32 13.00 0.89
N VAL A 41 2.30 14.19 0.30
CA VAL A 41 3.49 14.81 -0.35
C VAL A 41 4.62 15.00 0.66
N SER A 42 4.31 15.60 1.82
CA SER A 42 5.31 15.85 2.88
C SER A 42 5.90 14.55 3.43
N LEU A 43 5.07 13.53 3.66
CA LEU A 43 5.51 12.21 4.14
C LEU A 43 6.36 11.47 3.10
N THR A 44 6.02 11.58 1.81
CA THR A 44 6.83 10.95 0.75
C THR A 44 8.20 11.60 0.65
N SER A 45 8.26 12.94 0.71
CA SER A 45 9.52 13.69 0.74
C SER A 45 10.36 13.37 1.97
N PHE A 46 9.72 13.22 3.13
CA PHE A 46 10.37 12.74 4.34
C PHE A 46 10.93 11.32 4.16
N ALA A 47 10.13 10.38 3.65
CA ALA A 47 10.52 9.00 3.43
C ALA A 47 11.72 8.87 2.49
N ASP A 48 11.78 9.71 1.42
CA ASP A 48 12.92 9.79 0.50
C ASP A 48 14.23 10.21 1.22
N ARG A 49 14.15 11.20 2.11
CA ARG A 49 15.31 11.66 2.90
C ARG A 49 15.71 10.67 4.00
N ALA A 50 14.74 10.06 4.66
CA ALA A 50 14.96 9.14 5.77
C ALA A 50 15.50 7.77 5.35
N GLY A 51 15.47 7.45 4.04
CA GLY A 51 16.01 6.19 3.52
C GLY A 51 15.03 5.02 3.52
N PHE A 52 13.74 5.29 3.50
CA PHE A 52 12.75 4.25 3.17
C PHE A 52 12.96 3.78 1.74
N HIS A 53 12.77 2.48 1.52
CA HIS A 53 13.03 1.87 0.22
C HIS A 53 11.96 2.23 -0.81
N ARG A 54 10.68 2.24 -0.39
CA ARG A 54 9.54 2.56 -1.27
C ARG A 54 8.41 3.25 -0.53
N TYR A 55 7.56 3.94 -1.29
CA TYR A 55 6.34 4.58 -0.82
C TYR A 55 5.18 4.22 -1.75
N TRP A 56 4.18 3.53 -1.24
CA TRP A 56 3.04 3.07 -2.01
C TRP A 56 1.77 3.80 -1.60
N LEU A 57 0.93 4.05 -2.58
CA LEU A 57 -0.39 4.65 -2.42
C LEU A 57 -1.47 3.59 -2.63
N ALA A 58 -2.43 3.52 -1.70
CA ALA A 58 -3.58 2.65 -1.83
C ALA A 58 -4.72 3.35 -2.57
N GLU A 59 -5.52 2.57 -3.29
CA GLU A 59 -6.70 3.03 -4.01
C GLU A 59 -7.96 2.81 -3.18
N HIS A 60 -8.75 3.88 -2.96
CA HIS A 60 -10.03 3.78 -2.26
C HIS A 60 -11.05 4.72 -2.87
N HIS A 61 -12.29 4.22 -3.01
CA HIS A 61 -13.40 4.93 -3.67
C HIS A 61 -14.54 5.21 -2.71
N ASP A 62 -15.27 6.32 -2.97
CA ASP A 62 -16.51 6.71 -2.29
C ASP A 62 -16.38 6.67 -0.76
N THR A 63 -15.34 7.29 -0.24
CA THR A 63 -15.11 7.42 1.20
C THR A 63 -14.51 8.79 1.54
N ALA A 64 -15.17 9.51 2.46
CA ALA A 64 -14.63 10.78 2.96
C ALA A 64 -13.40 10.60 3.87
N ALA A 65 -13.12 9.38 4.32
CA ALA A 65 -12.02 9.09 5.23
C ALA A 65 -10.65 8.91 4.54
N LEU A 66 -10.62 8.79 3.19
CA LEU A 66 -9.39 8.51 2.43
C LEU A 66 -9.40 9.34 1.14
N ALA A 67 -8.31 10.04 0.86
CA ALA A 67 -8.27 11.05 -0.19
C ALA A 67 -7.73 10.56 -1.55
N CYS A 68 -7.30 9.29 -1.68
CA CYS A 68 -6.67 8.80 -2.92
C CYS A 68 -7.55 7.79 -3.67
N PRO A 69 -8.30 8.20 -4.71
CA PRO A 69 -9.03 7.29 -5.58
C PRO A 69 -8.25 6.83 -6.81
N SER A 70 -7.10 7.47 -7.13
CA SER A 70 -6.31 7.22 -8.35
C SER A 70 -4.83 7.29 -8.01
N PRO A 71 -4.23 6.16 -7.57
CA PRO A 71 -2.82 6.12 -7.19
C PRO A 71 -1.88 6.64 -8.27
N GLU A 72 -2.12 6.32 -9.53
CA GLU A 72 -1.27 6.71 -10.68
C GLU A 72 -1.18 8.23 -10.85
N ILE A 73 -2.25 8.97 -10.57
CA ILE A 73 -2.25 10.43 -10.64
C ILE A 73 -1.41 11.00 -9.50
N LEU A 74 -1.63 10.50 -8.28
CA LEU A 74 -0.88 10.96 -7.12
C LEU A 74 0.60 10.55 -7.20
N ILE A 75 0.93 9.36 -7.73
CA ILE A 75 2.31 8.93 -8.01
C ILE A 75 3.02 9.94 -8.89
N ALA A 76 2.41 10.37 -10.02
CA ALA A 76 2.99 11.36 -10.91
C ALA A 76 3.32 12.67 -10.18
N HIS A 77 2.43 13.13 -9.29
CA HIS A 77 2.67 14.31 -8.47
C HIS A 77 3.81 14.12 -7.48
N LEU A 78 3.85 12.98 -6.76
CA LEU A 78 4.89 12.68 -5.78
C LEU A 78 6.29 12.53 -6.40
N LEU A 79 6.38 12.08 -7.64
CA LEU A 79 7.65 11.97 -8.37
C LEU A 79 8.36 13.32 -8.51
N ALA A 80 7.60 14.42 -8.65
CA ALA A 80 8.16 15.76 -8.72
C ALA A 80 8.79 16.22 -7.39
N HIS A 81 8.37 15.64 -6.26
CA HIS A 81 8.81 15.99 -4.91
C HIS A 81 9.88 15.04 -4.33
N THR A 82 10.34 14.06 -5.10
CA THR A 82 11.28 13.01 -4.64
C THR A 82 12.35 12.72 -5.68
N ARG A 83 13.48 12.12 -5.24
CA ARG A 83 14.62 11.88 -6.13
C ARG A 83 15.11 10.43 -6.15
N ARG A 84 14.98 9.66 -5.07
CA ARG A 84 15.58 8.34 -4.90
C ARG A 84 14.57 7.25 -4.60
N ILE A 85 13.61 7.52 -3.70
CA ILE A 85 12.63 6.54 -3.26
C ILE A 85 11.82 5.98 -4.43
N ARG A 86 11.54 4.69 -4.41
CA ARG A 86 10.60 4.06 -5.33
C ARG A 86 9.18 4.45 -4.96
N ILE A 87 8.36 4.79 -5.93
CA ILE A 87 6.96 5.17 -5.70
C ILE A 87 6.05 4.24 -6.50
N GLY A 88 4.94 3.83 -5.93
CA GLY A 88 4.03 2.92 -6.61
C GLY A 88 2.65 2.85 -6.01
N SER A 89 1.86 1.94 -6.56
CA SER A 89 0.54 1.59 -6.04
C SER A 89 0.61 0.40 -5.09
N GLY A 90 -0.23 0.41 -4.04
CA GLY A 90 -0.32 -0.68 -3.09
C GLY A 90 -1.77 -1.01 -2.68
N GLY A 91 -2.64 -1.27 -3.72
CA GLY A 91 -2.49 -1.51 -5.14
C GLY A 91 -3.64 -0.92 -5.95
N VAL A 92 -3.45 -0.95 -7.27
CA VAL A 92 -4.55 -0.69 -8.20
C VAL A 92 -5.59 -1.80 -8.09
N MET A 93 -6.87 -1.43 -8.02
CA MET A 93 -7.99 -2.37 -7.98
C MET A 93 -8.32 -2.84 -9.40
N LEU A 94 -7.47 -3.74 -9.94
CA LEU A 94 -7.43 -4.12 -11.36
C LEU A 94 -8.78 -4.56 -11.92
N GLN A 95 -9.66 -5.07 -11.09
CA GLN A 95 -11.01 -5.46 -11.52
C GLN A 95 -11.90 -4.28 -11.98
N HIS A 96 -11.50 -3.04 -11.76
CA HIS A 96 -12.26 -1.86 -12.20
C HIS A 96 -11.79 -1.33 -13.56
N TYR A 97 -10.64 -1.78 -14.06
CA TYR A 97 -9.96 -1.15 -15.20
C TYR A 97 -9.66 -2.13 -16.33
N SER A 98 -9.38 -1.58 -17.51
CA SER A 98 -8.73 -2.29 -18.60
C SER A 98 -7.27 -2.56 -18.23
N PRO A 99 -6.79 -3.81 -18.28
CA PRO A 99 -5.37 -4.12 -18.06
C PRO A 99 -4.44 -3.37 -19.01
N TYR A 100 -4.88 -3.15 -20.26
CA TYR A 100 -4.16 -2.34 -21.24
C TYR A 100 -3.96 -0.90 -20.74
N LYS A 101 -5.04 -0.26 -20.22
CA LYS A 101 -4.94 1.13 -19.75
C LYS A 101 -4.07 1.25 -18.50
N VAL A 102 -4.12 0.28 -17.59
CA VAL A 102 -3.22 0.22 -16.43
C VAL A 102 -1.76 0.10 -16.88
N ALA A 103 -1.49 -0.74 -17.88
CA ALA A 103 -0.14 -0.86 -18.45
C ALA A 103 0.35 0.47 -19.08
N GLU A 104 -0.49 1.18 -19.87
CA GLU A 104 -0.13 2.50 -20.41
C GLU A 104 0.24 3.50 -19.31
N ASN A 105 -0.58 3.61 -18.26
CA ASN A 105 -0.35 4.54 -17.16
C ASN A 105 0.99 4.25 -16.46
N PHE A 106 1.28 2.98 -16.14
CA PHE A 106 2.51 2.62 -15.44
C PHE A 106 3.75 2.63 -16.35
N ASN A 107 3.60 2.38 -17.64
CA ASN A 107 4.66 2.59 -18.62
C ASN A 107 5.02 4.09 -18.77
N LEU A 108 4.00 4.97 -18.77
CA LEU A 108 4.23 6.41 -18.76
C LEU A 108 4.97 6.85 -17.49
N LEU A 109 4.53 6.41 -16.31
CA LEU A 109 5.21 6.70 -15.04
C LEU A 109 6.66 6.18 -15.04
N ALA A 110 6.88 4.96 -15.53
CA ALA A 110 8.22 4.36 -15.61
C ALA A 110 9.12 5.08 -16.63
N THR A 111 8.55 5.69 -17.67
CA THR A 111 9.27 6.55 -18.61
C THR A 111 9.65 7.88 -17.95
N LEU A 112 8.79 8.47 -17.13
CA LEU A 112 9.06 9.71 -16.38
C LEU A 112 10.12 9.52 -15.28
N ALA A 113 10.13 8.33 -14.64
CA ALA A 113 11.04 8.03 -13.53
C ALA A 113 11.63 6.61 -13.64
N PRO A 114 12.58 6.38 -14.57
CA PRO A 114 13.15 5.06 -14.82
C PRO A 114 13.73 4.41 -13.57
N GLY A 115 13.34 3.14 -13.33
CA GLY A 115 13.82 2.35 -12.19
C GLY A 115 13.18 2.68 -10.84
N ARG A 116 12.26 3.65 -10.78
CA ARG A 116 11.63 4.10 -9.52
C ARG A 116 10.15 3.74 -9.38
N ILE A 117 9.56 3.05 -10.33
CA ILE A 117 8.11 2.78 -10.33
C ILE A 117 7.81 1.35 -9.91
N ASP A 118 6.82 1.20 -9.02
CA ASP A 118 6.22 -0.06 -8.61
C ASP A 118 4.75 -0.11 -9.03
N LEU A 119 4.33 -1.22 -9.63
CA LEU A 119 2.94 -1.50 -9.93
C LEU A 119 2.43 -2.61 -9.03
N GLY A 120 1.81 -2.26 -7.91
CA GLY A 120 1.07 -3.20 -7.09
C GLY A 120 -0.40 -3.28 -7.53
N ILE A 121 -0.94 -4.49 -7.63
CA ILE A 121 -2.37 -4.73 -7.88
C ILE A 121 -3.02 -5.47 -6.73
N GLY A 122 -4.32 -5.23 -6.53
CA GLY A 122 -5.15 -5.90 -5.52
C GLY A 122 -6.47 -6.42 -6.09
N LYS A 123 -7.06 -7.41 -5.38
CA LYS A 123 -8.35 -8.02 -5.72
C LYS A 123 -9.54 -7.36 -5.01
N ALA A 124 -9.28 -6.55 -3.97
CA ALA A 124 -10.34 -5.89 -3.21
C ALA A 124 -11.07 -4.83 -4.07
N PRO A 125 -12.34 -4.51 -3.78
CA PRO A 125 -13.08 -3.50 -4.56
C PRO A 125 -12.64 -2.05 -4.27
N GLY A 126 -11.83 -1.81 -3.26
CA GLY A 126 -11.37 -0.46 -2.88
C GLY A 126 -12.47 0.50 -2.40
N GLY A 127 -13.74 0.08 -2.42
CA GLY A 127 -14.89 0.89 -2.03
C GLY A 127 -16.12 0.07 -1.74
N LEU A 128 -17.26 0.75 -1.53
CA LEU A 128 -18.56 0.15 -1.25
C LEU A 128 -19.28 -0.25 -2.56
N PRO A 129 -20.41 -1.01 -2.50
CA PRO A 129 -21.09 -1.51 -3.69
C PRO A 129 -21.50 -0.45 -4.72
N LEU A 130 -21.83 0.78 -4.30
CA LEU A 130 -22.20 1.86 -5.23
C LEU A 130 -21.02 2.28 -6.10
N SER A 131 -19.85 2.53 -5.50
CA SER A 131 -18.64 2.87 -6.24
C SER A 131 -18.20 1.73 -7.17
N THR A 132 -18.29 0.48 -6.71
CA THR A 132 -18.03 -0.70 -7.54
C THR A 132 -18.95 -0.72 -8.77
N ARG A 133 -20.25 -0.48 -8.60
CA ARG A 133 -21.20 -0.40 -9.72
C ARG A 133 -20.88 0.74 -10.68
N ALA A 134 -20.50 1.91 -10.14
CA ALA A 134 -20.15 3.07 -10.98
C ALA A 134 -18.89 2.79 -11.83
N LEU A 135 -17.84 2.21 -11.22
CA LEU A 135 -16.60 1.88 -11.91
C LEU A 135 -16.76 0.75 -12.92
N GLN A 136 -17.69 -0.16 -12.68
CA GLN A 136 -17.93 -1.35 -13.51
C GLN A 136 -19.16 -1.24 -14.42
N GLY A 137 -19.84 -0.10 -14.43
CA GLY A 137 -21.12 0.09 -15.13
C GLY A 137 -21.07 -0.10 -16.65
N GLY A 138 -19.89 -0.01 -17.27
CA GLY A 138 -19.69 -0.27 -18.68
C GLY A 138 -19.43 -1.75 -19.02
N TYR A 139 -19.42 -2.65 -18.03
CA TYR A 139 -19.11 -4.06 -18.21
C TYR A 139 -20.35 -4.93 -17.95
N ASP A 140 -20.54 -5.98 -18.78
CA ASP A 140 -21.46 -7.05 -18.48
C ASP A 140 -20.87 -7.95 -17.37
N PRO A 141 -21.48 -8.04 -16.18
CA PRO A 141 -20.96 -8.85 -15.07
C PRO A 141 -20.77 -10.33 -15.43
N ALA A 142 -21.62 -10.88 -16.32
CA ALA A 142 -21.56 -12.27 -16.75
C ALA A 142 -20.37 -12.56 -17.69
N ARG A 143 -19.84 -11.52 -18.34
CA ARG A 143 -18.72 -11.64 -19.31
C ARG A 143 -17.40 -11.15 -18.75
N ARG A 144 -17.39 -10.66 -17.51
CA ARG A 144 -16.19 -10.09 -16.94
C ARG A 144 -15.16 -11.17 -16.62
N PRO A 145 -13.91 -11.04 -17.10
CA PRO A 145 -12.85 -11.98 -16.77
C PRO A 145 -12.55 -11.98 -15.25
N GLY A 146 -12.22 -13.15 -14.71
CA GLY A 146 -11.75 -13.24 -13.33
C GLY A 146 -10.41 -12.54 -13.12
N PHE A 147 -10.10 -12.17 -11.88
CA PHE A 147 -8.90 -11.42 -11.53
C PHE A 147 -7.59 -12.03 -12.07
N ALA A 148 -7.46 -13.35 -12.05
CA ALA A 148 -6.27 -14.04 -12.56
C ALA A 148 -6.08 -13.84 -14.08
N VAL A 149 -7.17 -13.75 -14.83
CA VAL A 149 -7.14 -13.49 -16.28
C VAL A 149 -6.74 -12.04 -16.53
N LEU A 150 -7.32 -11.08 -15.80
CA LEU A 150 -6.97 -9.67 -15.91
C LEU A 150 -5.48 -9.43 -15.55
N ALA A 151 -4.98 -10.11 -14.52
CA ALA A 151 -3.58 -10.00 -14.11
C ALA A 151 -2.63 -10.59 -15.17
N ALA A 152 -3.00 -11.71 -15.80
CA ALA A 152 -2.21 -12.30 -16.89
C ALA A 152 -2.24 -11.41 -18.15
N GLU A 153 -3.37 -10.78 -18.45
CA GLU A 153 -3.47 -9.81 -19.55
C GLU A 153 -2.60 -8.57 -19.27
N LEU A 154 -2.63 -8.05 -18.05
CA LEU A 154 -1.74 -6.94 -17.65
C LEU A 154 -0.27 -7.33 -17.79
N ASP A 155 0.13 -8.50 -17.31
CA ASP A 155 1.51 -9.01 -17.46
C ASP A 155 1.93 -9.06 -18.93
N ARG A 156 1.06 -9.54 -19.83
CA ARG A 156 1.33 -9.56 -21.26
C ARG A 156 1.59 -8.16 -21.82
N HIS A 157 0.79 -7.14 -21.44
CA HIS A 157 1.00 -5.75 -21.88
C HIS A 157 2.28 -5.13 -21.32
N LEU A 158 2.67 -5.47 -20.10
CA LEU A 158 3.92 -5.00 -19.50
C LEU A 158 5.17 -5.62 -20.15
N ARG A 159 5.06 -6.86 -20.66
CA ARG A 159 6.17 -7.59 -21.34
C ARG A 159 6.32 -7.23 -22.81
N THR A 160 5.37 -6.57 -23.45
CA THR A 160 5.44 -6.19 -24.87
C THR A 160 6.63 -5.25 -25.19
N ARG A 161 7.33 -4.78 -24.18
CA ARG A 161 8.63 -4.10 -24.32
C ARG A 161 9.67 -4.96 -25.04
N ASP A 162 9.66 -6.27 -24.78
CA ASP A 162 10.66 -7.21 -25.32
C ASP A 162 10.26 -7.74 -26.70
N ALA A 163 9.10 -7.34 -27.23
CA ALA A 163 8.64 -7.69 -28.57
C ALA A 163 9.37 -6.87 -29.65
N PRO A 164 9.55 -7.42 -30.86
CA PRO A 164 10.17 -6.69 -31.98
C PRO A 164 9.49 -5.33 -32.23
N PRO A 165 10.16 -4.34 -32.82
CA PRO A 165 9.58 -3.04 -33.12
C PRO A 165 8.25 -3.18 -33.89
N ALA A 166 7.26 -2.34 -33.59
CA ALA A 166 6.02 -2.32 -34.36
C ALA A 166 6.33 -1.99 -35.83
N GLY A 167 5.65 -2.67 -36.75
CA GLY A 167 5.88 -2.48 -38.20
C GLY A 167 6.94 -3.40 -38.80
N THR A 168 7.41 -4.42 -38.09
CA THR A 168 8.13 -5.53 -38.72
C THR A 168 7.16 -6.37 -39.53
N GLU A 169 7.65 -7.00 -40.65
CA GLU A 169 6.80 -7.83 -41.52
C GLU A 169 6.09 -8.96 -40.77
N ASP A 170 6.60 -9.40 -39.61
CA ASP A 170 6.07 -10.50 -38.82
C ASP A 170 4.89 -10.10 -37.90
N GLU A 171 4.77 -8.81 -37.45
CA GLU A 171 3.64 -8.36 -36.61
C GLU A 171 3.29 -6.87 -36.85
N PRO A 172 2.69 -6.51 -37.99
CA PRO A 172 2.42 -5.11 -38.35
C PRO A 172 1.41 -4.41 -37.42
N ASP A 173 0.50 -5.16 -36.78
CA ASP A 173 -0.64 -4.64 -36.00
C ASP A 173 -0.58 -5.02 -34.49
N ALA A 174 0.60 -5.28 -33.95
CA ALA A 174 0.75 -5.64 -32.54
C ALA A 174 0.35 -4.49 -31.60
N LEU A 175 -0.69 -4.70 -30.77
CA LEU A 175 -1.12 -3.74 -29.76
C LEU A 175 -0.06 -3.59 -28.66
N ARG A 176 0.40 -2.37 -28.39
CA ARG A 176 1.40 -2.04 -27.38
C ARG A 176 0.89 -0.98 -26.42
N ALA A 177 1.13 -1.19 -25.14
CA ALA A 177 0.87 -0.17 -24.11
C ALA A 177 2.01 0.85 -24.12
N THR A 178 1.85 1.91 -24.88
CA THR A 178 2.87 2.97 -25.04
C THR A 178 2.73 4.08 -23.97
N PRO A 179 3.83 4.80 -23.63
CA PRO A 179 5.20 4.64 -24.13
C PRO A 179 5.87 3.36 -23.63
N LEU A 180 6.92 2.89 -24.32
CA LEU A 180 7.71 1.73 -23.87
C LEU A 180 8.89 2.23 -23.02
N PRO A 181 8.88 2.04 -21.69
CA PRO A 181 9.95 2.54 -20.82
C PRO A 181 11.23 1.73 -20.97
N ALA A 182 12.39 2.36 -20.79
CA ALA A 182 13.68 1.66 -20.76
C ALA A 182 13.77 0.66 -19.59
N LEU A 183 13.21 1.02 -18.43
CA LEU A 183 13.06 0.17 -17.26
C LEU A 183 11.57 0.12 -16.89
N ALA A 184 10.94 -1.05 -17.01
CA ALA A 184 9.53 -1.23 -16.68
C ALA A 184 9.27 -1.01 -15.18
N ALA A 185 8.00 -0.71 -14.83
CA ALA A 185 7.55 -0.76 -13.46
C ALA A 185 7.74 -2.17 -12.88
N GLN A 186 8.18 -2.27 -11.61
CA GLN A 186 8.29 -3.55 -10.91
C GLN A 186 6.89 -4.02 -10.49
N PRO A 187 6.44 -5.21 -10.92
CA PRO A 187 5.09 -5.67 -10.64
C PRO A 187 4.99 -6.42 -9.31
N PHE A 188 3.93 -6.11 -8.55
CA PHE A 188 3.59 -6.73 -7.28
C PHE A 188 2.14 -7.18 -7.24
N LEU A 189 1.88 -8.35 -6.65
CA LEU A 189 0.53 -8.80 -6.35
C LEU A 189 0.32 -8.77 -4.83
N LEU A 190 -0.62 -7.94 -4.38
CA LEU A 190 -1.02 -7.83 -2.99
C LEU A 190 -2.19 -8.80 -2.72
N GLY A 191 -2.03 -9.65 -1.72
CA GLY A 191 -3.06 -10.62 -1.35
C GLY A 191 -2.81 -11.20 0.03
N ALA A 192 -3.77 -11.98 0.53
CA ALA A 192 -3.71 -12.59 1.85
C ALA A 192 -4.15 -14.07 1.80
N SER A 193 -3.81 -14.77 0.71
CA SER A 193 -4.17 -16.17 0.50
C SER A 193 -3.12 -16.92 -0.31
N VAL A 194 -3.11 -18.23 -0.17
CA VAL A 194 -2.30 -19.18 -0.95
C VAL A 194 -2.55 -19.04 -2.46
N GLU A 195 -3.81 -18.78 -2.86
CA GLU A 195 -4.17 -18.58 -4.27
C GLU A 195 -3.45 -17.36 -4.86
N SER A 196 -3.47 -16.23 -4.13
CA SER A 196 -2.78 -15.00 -4.54
C SER A 196 -1.26 -15.20 -4.62
N ALA A 197 -0.68 -15.91 -3.65
CA ALA A 197 0.74 -16.25 -3.62
C ALA A 197 1.16 -17.08 -4.85
N ARG A 198 0.40 -18.11 -5.18
CA ARG A 198 0.62 -18.94 -6.37
C ARG A 198 0.43 -18.17 -7.67
N LEU A 199 -0.56 -17.27 -7.73
CA LEU A 199 -0.78 -16.42 -8.91
C LEU A 199 0.42 -15.49 -9.15
N ALA A 200 0.90 -14.80 -8.12
CA ALA A 200 2.10 -13.96 -8.20
C ALA A 200 3.31 -14.75 -8.71
N ALA A 201 3.54 -15.95 -8.15
CA ALA A 201 4.64 -16.81 -8.57
C ALA A 201 4.54 -17.23 -10.04
N ARG A 202 3.33 -17.61 -10.53
CA ARG A 202 3.12 -17.99 -11.95
C ARG A 202 3.37 -16.82 -12.90
N LEU A 203 3.02 -15.58 -12.51
CA LEU A 203 3.28 -14.39 -13.31
C LEU A 203 4.75 -13.95 -13.24
N GLY A 204 5.56 -14.55 -12.36
CA GLY A 204 6.92 -14.08 -12.10
C GLY A 204 6.97 -12.76 -11.31
N TRP A 205 5.86 -12.36 -10.69
CA TRP A 205 5.73 -11.11 -9.93
C TRP A 205 6.14 -11.29 -8.47
N ASP A 206 6.49 -10.20 -7.81
CA ASP A 206 6.70 -10.21 -6.37
C ASP A 206 5.36 -10.28 -5.63
N PHE A 207 5.34 -11.10 -4.56
CA PHE A 207 4.17 -11.27 -3.73
C PHE A 207 4.27 -10.46 -2.45
N VAL A 208 3.19 -9.79 -2.08
CA VAL A 208 3.06 -9.05 -0.83
C VAL A 208 1.93 -9.63 -0.01
N PHE A 209 2.24 -10.26 1.12
CA PHE A 209 1.18 -10.69 2.03
C PHE A 209 0.62 -9.48 2.79
N ALA A 210 -0.68 -9.26 2.65
CA ALA A 210 -1.38 -8.11 3.21
C ALA A 210 -1.91 -8.41 4.64
N ALA A 211 -1.04 -8.40 5.66
CA ALA A 211 -1.41 -8.70 7.04
C ALA A 211 -2.38 -7.67 7.64
N HIS A 212 -2.47 -6.46 7.08
CA HIS A 212 -3.49 -5.47 7.44
C HIS A 212 -4.91 -5.89 7.00
N ILE A 213 -5.04 -6.84 6.07
CA ILE A 213 -6.32 -7.42 5.64
C ILE A 213 -6.60 -8.73 6.38
N ASN A 214 -5.59 -9.56 6.57
CA ASN A 214 -5.69 -10.85 7.27
C ASN A 214 -4.51 -11.03 8.23
N ALA A 215 -4.81 -11.03 9.53
CA ALA A 215 -3.82 -11.15 10.59
C ALA A 215 -3.51 -12.61 11.01
N SER A 216 -4.06 -13.62 10.30
CA SER A 216 -3.84 -15.04 10.60
C SER A 216 -2.39 -15.43 10.32
N GLU A 217 -1.67 -15.88 11.35
CA GLU A 217 -0.31 -16.39 11.19
C GLU A 217 -0.27 -17.66 10.35
N ALA A 218 -1.26 -18.53 10.50
CA ALA A 218 -1.36 -19.76 9.72
C ALA A 218 -1.52 -19.48 8.22
N ASP A 219 -2.34 -18.46 7.86
CA ASP A 219 -2.50 -18.07 6.46
C ASP A 219 -1.23 -17.42 5.92
N LEU A 220 -0.51 -16.66 6.74
CA LEU A 220 0.80 -16.12 6.37
C LEU A 220 1.82 -17.24 6.11
N ASP A 221 1.95 -18.20 7.04
CA ASP A 221 2.85 -19.34 6.89
C ASP A 221 2.59 -20.10 5.58
N GLN A 222 1.31 -20.44 5.32
CA GLN A 222 0.90 -21.15 4.12
C GLN A 222 1.14 -20.36 2.83
N ALA A 223 0.89 -19.04 2.84
CA ALA A 223 1.09 -18.20 1.68
C ALA A 223 2.59 -18.02 1.36
N VAL A 224 3.44 -17.86 2.39
CA VAL A 224 4.90 -17.78 2.25
C VAL A 224 5.45 -19.07 1.65
N GLU A 225 5.05 -20.24 2.18
CA GLU A 225 5.46 -21.54 1.67
C GLU A 225 5.02 -21.74 0.21
N ALA A 226 3.74 -21.41 -0.09
CA ALA A 226 3.19 -21.55 -1.44
C ALA A 226 3.90 -20.64 -2.46
N TYR A 227 4.22 -19.39 -2.07
CA TYR A 227 4.95 -18.48 -2.96
C TYR A 227 6.38 -18.98 -3.21
N ARG A 228 7.11 -19.36 -2.16
CA ARG A 228 8.48 -19.87 -2.30
C ARG A 228 8.56 -21.12 -3.14
N GLY A 229 7.69 -22.09 -2.85
CA GLY A 229 7.65 -23.34 -3.61
C GLY A 229 7.37 -23.15 -5.10
N ALA A 230 6.51 -22.17 -5.44
CA ALA A 230 6.14 -21.90 -6.83
C ALA A 230 7.03 -20.87 -7.56
N SER A 231 7.81 -20.05 -6.84
CA SER A 231 8.61 -18.96 -7.41
C SER A 231 10.11 -19.26 -7.54
N GLY A 232 10.53 -20.49 -7.26
CA GLY A 232 11.95 -20.85 -7.23
C GLY A 232 12.69 -20.32 -6.01
N GLY A 233 12.01 -20.20 -4.86
CA GLY A 233 12.63 -19.82 -3.59
C GLY A 233 12.63 -18.33 -3.27
N ARG A 234 11.98 -17.47 -4.08
CA ARG A 234 11.94 -16.03 -3.81
C ARG A 234 11.25 -15.73 -2.48
N ALA A 235 11.76 -14.72 -1.77
CA ALA A 235 11.14 -14.23 -0.55
C ALA A 235 9.95 -13.32 -0.89
N PRO A 236 8.77 -13.48 -0.24
CA PRO A 236 7.70 -12.50 -0.34
C PRO A 236 8.00 -11.26 0.50
N LEU A 237 7.22 -10.18 0.29
CA LEU A 237 7.15 -9.03 1.17
C LEU A 237 5.99 -9.20 2.16
N LEU A 238 6.06 -8.50 3.29
CA LEU A 238 4.97 -8.46 4.28
C LEU A 238 4.49 -7.01 4.48
N ALA A 239 3.23 -6.73 4.12
CA ALA A 239 2.59 -5.48 4.48
C ALA A 239 1.94 -5.63 5.87
N VAL A 240 2.43 -4.85 6.84
CA VAL A 240 2.10 -5.01 8.26
C VAL A 240 1.71 -3.67 8.90
N PRO A 241 0.63 -3.63 9.72
CA PRO A 241 0.29 -2.45 10.49
C PRO A 241 1.33 -2.20 11.59
N VAL A 242 1.83 -0.96 11.66
CA VAL A 242 2.86 -0.58 12.64
C VAL A 242 2.50 0.75 13.32
N ILE A 243 2.67 0.81 14.64
CA ILE A 243 2.60 2.04 15.44
C ILE A 243 3.83 2.14 16.34
N VAL A 244 4.62 3.18 16.13
CA VAL A 244 5.75 3.51 16.99
C VAL A 244 5.42 4.72 17.86
N ALA A 245 5.68 4.64 19.17
CA ALA A 245 5.54 5.77 20.08
C ALA A 245 6.75 5.86 21.02
N ALA A 246 6.80 6.93 21.82
CA ALA A 246 7.88 7.16 22.78
C ALA A 246 7.94 6.12 23.90
N SER A 247 6.79 5.54 24.28
CA SER A 247 6.68 4.44 25.24
C SER A 247 5.77 3.32 24.74
N ARG A 248 5.90 2.14 25.34
CA ARG A 248 5.04 0.99 25.09
C ARG A 248 3.57 1.29 25.39
N GLU A 249 3.32 1.98 26.50
CA GLU A 249 1.98 2.34 26.95
C GLU A 249 1.30 3.30 25.96
N ALA A 250 2.02 4.32 25.48
CA ALA A 250 1.51 5.24 24.47
C ALA A 250 1.22 4.52 23.14
N ALA A 251 2.08 3.61 22.72
CA ALA A 251 1.86 2.82 21.52
C ALA A 251 0.65 1.88 21.67
N ALA A 252 0.50 1.22 22.82
CA ALA A 252 -0.63 0.34 23.11
C ALA A 252 -1.95 1.11 23.15
N HIS A 253 -1.96 2.32 23.72
CA HIS A 253 -3.13 3.19 23.70
C HIS A 253 -3.55 3.57 22.28
N LEU A 254 -2.60 3.96 21.44
CA LEU A 254 -2.88 4.26 20.02
C LEU A 254 -3.38 3.03 19.26
N ALA A 255 -2.82 1.85 19.53
CA ALA A 255 -3.20 0.61 18.87
C ALA A 255 -4.62 0.14 19.28
N SER A 256 -4.99 0.28 20.54
CA SER A 256 -6.31 -0.13 21.06
C SER A 256 -7.47 0.70 20.47
N ALA A 257 -7.18 1.91 20.01
CA ALA A 257 -8.17 2.78 19.36
C ALA A 257 -8.47 2.38 17.89
N GLN A 258 -7.73 1.42 17.32
CA GLN A 258 -7.84 1.03 15.89
C GLN A 258 -8.86 -0.10 15.70
N ALA A 259 -10.15 0.22 15.76
CA ALA A 259 -11.21 -0.74 15.51
C ALA A 259 -11.34 -1.06 14.02
N ARG A 260 -11.63 -2.32 13.69
CA ARG A 260 -12.04 -2.79 12.36
C ARG A 260 -13.23 -3.72 12.47
N TYR A 261 -14.00 -3.81 11.39
CA TYR A 261 -15.20 -4.62 11.36
C TYR A 261 -15.16 -5.54 10.13
N ARG A 262 -15.60 -6.77 10.34
CA ARG A 262 -15.92 -7.70 9.25
C ARG A 262 -17.42 -7.64 9.03
N VAL A 263 -17.83 -7.43 7.78
CA VAL A 263 -19.24 -7.31 7.41
C VAL A 263 -19.56 -8.34 6.35
N GLN A 264 -20.68 -9.06 6.54
CA GLN A 264 -21.23 -9.98 5.55
C GLN A 264 -22.71 -9.72 5.37
N VAL A 265 -23.19 -9.70 4.13
CA VAL A 265 -24.60 -9.56 3.77
C VAL A 265 -25.01 -10.77 2.94
N GLY A 266 -25.95 -11.58 3.45
CA GLY A 266 -26.37 -12.83 2.84
C GLY A 266 -25.18 -13.79 2.60
N ASP A 267 -25.15 -14.42 1.42
CA ASP A 267 -24.09 -15.35 1.00
C ASP A 267 -22.90 -14.66 0.30
N ALA A 268 -22.92 -13.31 0.22
CA ALA A 268 -21.82 -12.57 -0.38
C ALA A 268 -20.53 -12.74 0.45
N PRO A 269 -19.33 -12.68 -0.19
CA PRO A 269 -18.08 -12.70 0.53
C PRO A 269 -18.00 -11.56 1.56
N ALA A 270 -17.51 -11.88 2.76
CA ALA A 270 -17.34 -10.88 3.80
C ALA A 270 -16.28 -9.84 3.41
N VAL A 271 -16.51 -8.59 3.76
CA VAL A 271 -15.59 -7.46 3.55
C VAL A 271 -15.11 -6.90 4.89
N ASN A 272 -13.91 -6.31 4.89
CA ASN A 272 -13.39 -5.60 6.05
C ASN A 272 -13.55 -4.10 5.83
N VAL A 273 -14.07 -3.41 6.84
CA VAL A 273 -14.29 -1.96 6.84
C VAL A 273 -13.67 -1.31 8.07
N GLY A 274 -13.32 -0.03 7.96
CA GLY A 274 -12.60 0.71 9.00
C GLY A 274 -13.47 1.28 10.11
N SER A 275 -14.81 1.28 9.97
CA SER A 275 -15.73 1.83 10.97
C SER A 275 -17.09 1.17 10.92
N LEU A 276 -17.83 1.31 12.01
CA LEU A 276 -19.22 0.84 12.09
C LEU A 276 -20.12 1.57 11.06
N ALA A 277 -19.92 2.87 10.86
CA ALA A 277 -20.66 3.63 9.86
C ALA A 277 -20.43 3.10 8.43
N GLN A 278 -19.21 2.70 8.10
CA GLN A 278 -18.92 2.01 6.82
C GLN A 278 -19.57 0.63 6.75
N ALA A 279 -19.63 -0.10 7.87
CA ALA A 279 -20.32 -1.39 7.92
C ALA A 279 -21.82 -1.23 7.62
N GLU A 280 -22.46 -0.27 8.25
CA GLU A 280 -23.88 0.05 8.01
C GLU A 280 -24.13 0.54 6.58
N ALA A 281 -23.24 1.39 6.04
CA ALA A 281 -23.34 1.85 4.66
C ALA A 281 -23.20 0.69 3.67
N TYR A 282 -22.28 -0.25 3.91
CA TYR A 282 -22.14 -1.46 3.10
C TYR A 282 -23.46 -2.27 3.07
N VAL A 283 -24.05 -2.52 4.23
CA VAL A 283 -25.31 -3.26 4.36
C VAL A 283 -26.44 -2.58 3.56
N ARG A 284 -26.59 -1.26 3.73
CA ARG A 284 -27.60 -0.49 2.95
C ARG A 284 -27.38 -0.59 1.45
N GLN A 285 -26.15 -0.47 0.98
CA GLN A 285 -25.81 -0.48 -0.45
C GLN A 285 -25.84 -1.89 -1.08
N ALA A 286 -25.67 -2.92 -0.27
CA ALA A 286 -25.75 -4.32 -0.71
C ALA A 286 -27.19 -4.84 -0.86
N GLY A 287 -28.20 -4.00 -0.65
CA GLY A 287 -29.62 -4.36 -0.83
C GLY A 287 -30.34 -4.74 0.46
N GLY A 288 -29.75 -4.54 1.60
CA GLY A 288 -30.31 -4.88 2.90
C GLY A 288 -30.24 -6.40 3.20
N GLY A 289 -30.74 -6.79 4.33
CA GLY A 289 -30.69 -8.16 4.87
C GLY A 289 -30.21 -8.14 6.30
N ALA A 290 -30.23 -9.28 6.98
CA ALA A 290 -29.68 -9.38 8.33
C ALA A 290 -28.14 -9.28 8.24
N PRO A 291 -27.53 -8.14 8.63
CA PRO A 291 -26.10 -8.01 8.56
C PRO A 291 -25.45 -8.83 9.68
N ARG A 292 -24.39 -9.54 9.33
CA ARG A 292 -23.42 -9.99 10.34
C ARG A 292 -22.26 -9.03 10.32
N HIS A 293 -22.10 -8.23 11.35
CA HIS A 293 -20.91 -7.42 11.56
C HIS A 293 -20.28 -7.86 12.88
N GLU A 294 -18.99 -8.10 12.83
CA GLU A 294 -18.21 -8.52 13.99
C GLU A 294 -17.01 -7.60 14.13
N PRO A 295 -16.69 -7.14 15.35
CA PRO A 295 -15.40 -6.52 15.59
C PRO A 295 -14.30 -7.48 15.18
N ARG A 296 -13.28 -6.97 14.50
CA ARG A 296 -12.11 -7.77 14.10
C ARG A 296 -10.88 -7.29 14.83
N GLU A 297 -10.22 -8.19 15.52
CA GLU A 297 -8.91 -7.92 16.04
C GLU A 297 -7.93 -7.70 14.87
N THR A 298 -7.22 -6.59 14.92
CA THR A 298 -6.14 -6.29 13.98
C THR A 298 -4.84 -6.48 14.72
N ARG A 299 -3.99 -7.37 14.25
CA ARG A 299 -2.64 -7.47 14.79
C ARG A 299 -1.84 -6.27 14.32
N ILE A 300 -1.52 -5.36 15.24
CA ILE A 300 -0.69 -4.19 15.01
C ILE A 300 0.63 -4.39 15.75
N VAL A 301 1.73 -4.37 15.03
CA VAL A 301 3.06 -4.31 15.65
C VAL A 301 3.22 -2.93 16.27
N HIS A 302 3.33 -2.85 17.60
CA HIS A 302 3.36 -1.57 18.28
C HIS A 302 4.32 -1.57 19.48
N GLY A 303 4.85 -0.39 19.77
CA GLY A 303 5.81 -0.20 20.88
C GLY A 303 6.74 0.96 20.61
N THR A 304 7.84 0.98 21.38
CA THR A 304 8.99 1.83 21.06
C THR A 304 9.65 1.34 19.77
N ARG A 305 10.46 2.19 19.13
CA ARG A 305 11.20 1.79 17.92
C ARG A 305 11.98 0.49 18.10
N ALA A 306 12.68 0.35 19.21
CA ALA A 306 13.48 -0.85 19.50
C ALA A 306 12.63 -2.13 19.58
N GLU A 307 11.44 -2.04 20.16
CA GLU A 307 10.50 -3.16 20.27
C GLU A 307 9.92 -3.54 18.91
N VAL A 308 9.47 -2.56 18.14
CA VAL A 308 8.94 -2.75 16.80
C VAL A 308 10.00 -3.38 15.89
N LEU A 309 11.22 -2.86 15.86
CA LEU A 309 12.29 -3.43 15.02
C LEU A 309 12.65 -4.86 15.44
N ARG A 310 12.62 -5.20 16.73
CA ARG A 310 12.83 -6.58 17.20
C ARG A 310 11.73 -7.52 16.72
N GLU A 311 10.47 -7.09 16.76
CA GLU A 311 9.35 -7.91 16.28
C GLU A 311 9.42 -8.11 14.76
N LEU A 312 9.71 -7.05 13.99
CA LEU A 312 9.93 -7.17 12.55
C LEU A 312 11.10 -8.10 12.22
N ASP A 313 12.21 -8.03 12.99
CA ASP A 313 13.34 -8.95 12.77
C ASP A 313 13.00 -10.40 13.15
N ALA A 314 12.15 -10.63 14.15
CA ALA A 314 11.63 -11.96 14.46
C ALA A 314 10.78 -12.52 13.31
N LEU A 315 9.88 -11.71 12.74
CA LEU A 315 9.09 -12.07 11.55
C LEU A 315 10.00 -12.34 10.35
N ARG A 316 11.02 -11.49 10.14
CA ARG A 316 12.02 -11.69 9.08
C ARG A 316 12.69 -13.05 9.19
N ARG A 317 13.18 -13.39 10.37
CA ARG A 317 13.87 -14.69 10.59
C ARG A 317 12.94 -15.87 10.42
N ARG A 318 11.70 -15.78 10.93
CA ARG A 318 10.72 -16.87 10.85
C ARG A 318 10.32 -17.15 9.40
N HIS A 319 10.04 -16.10 8.64
CA HIS A 319 9.51 -16.21 7.27
C HIS A 319 10.55 -15.91 6.19
N GLY A 320 11.82 -15.64 6.55
CA GLY A 320 12.91 -15.30 5.64
C GLY A 320 12.57 -14.10 4.74
N LEU A 321 11.95 -13.08 5.32
CA LEU A 321 11.57 -11.87 4.60
C LEU A 321 12.78 -10.95 4.44
N GLU A 322 12.78 -10.15 3.38
CA GLU A 322 13.81 -9.15 3.13
C GLU A 322 13.26 -7.72 3.20
N GLU A 323 11.93 -7.57 3.16
CA GLU A 323 11.30 -6.27 3.12
C GLU A 323 9.91 -6.27 3.77
N PHE A 324 9.60 -5.19 4.48
CA PHE A 324 8.30 -4.89 5.06
C PHE A 324 7.71 -3.64 4.46
N ILE A 325 6.40 -3.66 4.21
CA ILE A 325 5.61 -2.50 3.83
C ILE A 325 4.79 -2.07 5.06
N VAL A 326 5.18 -0.98 5.66
CA VAL A 326 4.55 -0.46 6.88
C VAL A 326 3.27 0.28 6.53
N ASP A 327 2.14 -0.21 7.04
CA ASP A 327 0.86 0.50 7.07
C ASP A 327 0.69 1.16 8.45
N THR A 328 0.64 2.48 8.51
CA THR A 328 0.36 3.17 9.77
C THR A 328 -1.15 3.45 9.86
N PRO A 329 -1.90 2.74 10.72
CA PRO A 329 -3.36 2.82 10.76
C PRO A 329 -3.90 4.11 11.42
N LEU A 330 -3.03 5.02 11.83
CA LEU A 330 -3.39 6.30 12.45
C LEU A 330 -3.94 7.28 11.40
N ALA A 331 -5.16 7.76 11.58
CA ALA A 331 -5.75 8.76 10.69
C ALA A 331 -5.26 10.18 11.02
N GLU A 332 -5.13 10.51 12.29
CA GLU A 332 -4.72 11.82 12.75
C GLU A 332 -3.28 12.17 12.33
N ALA A 333 -3.09 13.40 11.85
CA ALA A 333 -1.83 13.86 11.27
C ALA A 333 -0.65 13.78 12.26
N VAL A 334 -0.83 14.33 13.47
CA VAL A 334 0.27 14.44 14.44
C VAL A 334 0.78 13.07 14.90
N PRO A 335 -0.03 12.14 15.42
CA PRO A 335 0.45 10.84 15.84
C PRO A 335 0.97 9.99 14.67
N ARG A 336 0.38 10.13 13.44
CA ARG A 336 0.85 9.43 12.25
C ARG A 336 2.26 9.86 11.87
N ILE A 337 2.51 11.17 11.77
CA ILE A 337 3.82 11.72 11.42
C ILE A 337 4.84 11.35 12.49
N ALA A 338 4.49 11.50 13.77
CA ALA A 338 5.37 11.14 14.89
C ALA A 338 5.77 9.66 14.85
N SER A 339 4.82 8.76 14.62
CA SER A 339 5.08 7.32 14.53
C SER A 339 6.08 6.99 13.40
N LEU A 340 5.92 7.59 12.21
CA LEU A 340 6.83 7.35 11.08
C LEU A 340 8.21 7.94 11.29
N ARG A 341 8.31 9.13 11.91
CA ARG A 341 9.58 9.76 12.26
C ARG A 341 10.35 8.96 13.31
N LEU A 342 9.65 8.51 14.36
CA LEU A 342 10.25 7.62 15.36
C LEU A 342 10.72 6.30 14.74
N LEU A 343 9.94 5.70 13.84
CA LEU A 343 10.36 4.49 13.13
C LEU A 343 11.64 4.73 12.32
N ALA A 344 11.75 5.89 11.67
CA ALA A 344 12.96 6.29 10.93
C ALA A 344 14.18 6.54 11.85
N GLY A 345 13.99 6.70 13.16
CA GLY A 345 15.05 6.90 14.12
C GLY A 345 15.25 8.35 14.54
N GLU A 346 14.29 9.23 14.26
CA GLU A 346 14.32 10.58 14.85
C GLU A 346 14.04 10.50 16.36
N THR A 347 14.59 11.47 17.11
CA THR A 347 14.29 11.60 18.53
C THR A 347 12.86 12.09 18.74
N GLU A 348 12.27 11.83 19.91
CA GLU A 348 10.91 12.26 20.24
C GLU A 348 10.71 13.76 20.05
N HIS A 349 11.69 14.57 20.45
CA HIS A 349 11.65 16.02 20.31
C HIS A 349 11.58 16.45 18.84
N ALA A 350 12.37 15.85 17.97
CA ALA A 350 12.35 16.09 16.52
C ALA A 350 11.08 15.53 15.87
N ALA A 351 10.57 14.39 16.35
CA ALA A 351 9.39 13.72 15.78
C ALA A 351 8.08 14.49 16.02
N ARG A 352 7.99 15.29 17.10
CA ARG A 352 6.81 16.14 17.37
C ARG A 352 6.68 17.32 16.39
N GLY A 353 7.76 17.69 15.68
CA GLY A 353 7.76 18.75 14.66
C GLY A 353 7.53 20.17 15.24
N PRO A 354 7.68 21.19 14.43
CA PRO A 354 7.20 22.52 14.80
C PRO A 354 5.67 22.53 14.88
N SER A 355 5.13 23.38 15.77
CA SER A 355 3.69 23.56 16.02
C SER A 355 2.89 23.76 14.71
N PRO A 356 1.63 23.34 14.63
CA PRO A 356 0.77 23.50 13.43
C PRO A 356 0.77 24.91 12.80
N ALA A 357 1.07 25.94 13.59
CA ALA A 357 1.18 27.31 13.12
C ALA A 357 2.33 27.57 12.12
N SER A 358 3.33 26.70 11.99
CA SER A 358 4.43 26.86 11.03
C SER A 358 4.21 26.10 9.72
N VAL A 359 3.29 25.13 9.69
CA VAL A 359 2.96 24.38 8.47
C VAL A 359 2.13 25.21 7.50
N THR A 360 1.34 26.18 8.01
CA THR A 360 0.58 27.12 7.18
C THR A 360 1.47 28.11 6.42
N ALA A 361 2.61 28.48 6.97
CA ALA A 361 3.53 29.40 6.31
C ALA A 361 4.25 28.78 5.10
N ASP A 362 4.59 27.48 5.18
CA ASP A 362 5.22 26.75 4.05
C ASP A 362 4.20 26.42 2.94
N ALA A 363 2.93 26.20 3.29
CA ALA A 363 1.85 25.98 2.32
C ALA A 363 1.52 27.27 1.55
N GLU A 364 1.56 28.44 2.17
CA GLU A 364 1.38 29.73 1.51
C GLU A 364 2.57 30.12 0.61
N ALA A 365 3.78 29.62 0.91
CA ALA A 365 4.96 29.84 0.08
C ALA A 365 4.98 28.97 -1.18
N LEU A 366 4.29 27.82 -1.17
CA LEU A 366 4.14 26.90 -2.32
C LEU A 366 2.95 27.29 -3.23
N ALA A 367 2.06 28.18 -2.77
CA ALA A 367 0.90 28.65 -3.54
C ALA A 367 1.17 29.97 -4.29
N ARG A 368 2.39 30.53 -4.19
CA ARG A 368 2.88 31.68 -4.96
C ARG A 368 3.93 31.22 -5.97
#